data_ccb4abc2491f6aa7923aaee7e23b20b1
#
_entry.id   ccb4abc2491f6aa7923aaee7e23b20b1
#
_cell.length_a   1.000
_cell.length_b   1.000
_cell.length_c   1.000
_cell.angle_alpha   90.00
_cell.angle_beta   90.00
_cell.angle_gamma   90.00
#
_symmetry.space_group_name_H-M   'P 1'
#
loop_
_entity.id
_entity.type
_entity.pdbx_description
1 polymer ?
#
loop_
_entity_poly.entity_id
_entity_poly.type
_entity_poly.pdbx_seq_one_letter_code
_entity_poly.pdbx_strand_id
1 'polypeptide(L)'
;MELPTARAPREIGRIAGFPGVGILRETGSYLERLLLEGLVRIRITMKHESGPATGWNIMGDVEGQKDGREVLVVGAHFDDHDIAVGAMDDAAGACVVMEAARAMAGYARNLRRKVRFITFPGEEVGCFGSTAYVNQHVKDLKSTRFMLNLDGAGRGVRPGMLLQGFPEAMPFFKRLGTEMGTHLKTGVNFGLYSDHMPYALRGVETGNLASADAFRASTGTRGFGHTKADTGDKVSLLDLQEWAAMVSRIMTRIGT
;
A
#
# COMPACT_ATOMS: atom_id res chain seq x y z
N MET A 1 -0.17 14.23 21.92
CA MET A 1 0.83 14.75 20.95
C MET A 1 0.05 15.06 19.68
N GLU A 2 -0.17 16.33 19.40
CA GLU A 2 -0.79 16.75 18.15
C GLU A 2 0.18 16.39 17.03
N LEU A 3 -0.27 15.53 16.12
CA LEU A 3 0.44 15.32 14.87
C LEU A 3 0.57 16.68 14.18
N PRO A 4 1.75 17.03 13.64
CA PRO A 4 1.86 18.22 12.84
C PRO A 4 0.78 18.11 11.77
N THR A 5 -0.11 19.08 11.74
CA THR A 5 -1.12 19.23 10.69
C THR A 5 -0.38 19.51 9.39
N ALA A 6 0.18 18.46 8.78
CA ALA A 6 0.52 18.50 7.39
C ALA A 6 -0.80 18.84 6.71
N ARG A 7 -0.88 20.05 6.15
CA ARG A 7 -2.02 20.40 5.31
C ARG A 7 -2.05 19.31 4.25
N ALA A 8 -3.07 18.45 4.31
CA ALA A 8 -3.32 17.51 3.25
C ALA A 8 -3.20 18.28 1.95
N PRO A 9 -2.48 17.77 0.95
CA PRO A 9 -2.50 18.40 -0.36
C PRO A 9 -3.97 18.58 -0.70
N ARG A 10 -4.40 19.82 -0.90
CA ARG A 10 -5.83 20.16 -1.04
C ARG A 10 -6.50 19.42 -2.19
N GLU A 11 -5.71 18.79 -3.04
CA GLU A 11 -6.16 18.13 -4.26
C GLU A 11 -5.20 16.99 -4.63
N ILE A 12 -5.34 15.85 -3.96
CA ILE A 12 -4.78 14.59 -4.46
C ILE A 12 -5.54 14.30 -5.76
N GLY A 13 -4.79 14.01 -6.84
CA GLY A 13 -5.38 13.75 -8.16
C GLY A 13 -5.57 14.97 -9.04
N ARG A 14 -5.06 16.15 -8.69
CA ARG A 14 -5.01 17.27 -9.62
C ARG A 14 -3.85 17.09 -10.60
N ILE A 15 -4.16 17.18 -11.89
CA ILE A 15 -3.15 17.22 -12.93
C ILE A 15 -2.22 18.42 -12.67
N ALA A 16 -0.91 18.16 -12.65
CA ALA A 16 0.08 19.22 -12.49
C ALA A 16 -0.09 20.28 -13.56
N GLY A 17 0.02 21.55 -13.19
CA GLY A 17 -0.13 22.67 -14.12
C GLY A 17 1.03 22.83 -15.11
N PHE A 18 1.95 21.89 -15.15
CA PHE A 18 3.08 21.83 -16.06
C PHE A 18 3.31 20.40 -16.58
N PRO A 19 3.80 20.21 -17.79
CA PRO A 19 4.08 18.88 -18.34
C PRO A 19 5.26 18.25 -17.63
N GLY A 20 5.14 16.95 -17.32
CA GLY A 20 6.20 16.14 -16.74
C GLY A 20 6.36 14.84 -17.52
N VAL A 21 7.55 14.31 -17.57
CA VAL A 21 7.84 13.02 -18.20
C VAL A 21 8.84 12.25 -17.35
N GLY A 22 8.55 10.97 -17.12
CA GLY A 22 9.51 10.05 -16.52
C GLY A 22 10.53 9.60 -17.57
N ILE A 23 11.79 9.55 -17.18
CA ILE A 23 12.89 9.06 -18.04
C ILE A 23 13.63 7.94 -17.32
N LEU A 24 14.27 7.06 -18.07
CA LEU A 24 15.16 6.05 -17.54
C LEU A 24 16.29 6.71 -16.73
N ARG A 25 16.70 6.05 -15.65
CA ARG A 25 17.81 6.51 -14.81
C ARG A 25 19.09 6.73 -15.61
N GLU A 26 19.38 5.83 -16.56
CA GLU A 26 20.54 5.92 -17.44
C GLU A 26 20.48 7.18 -18.32
N THR A 27 19.30 7.51 -18.83
CA THR A 27 19.07 8.75 -19.59
C THR A 27 19.27 9.97 -18.68
N GLY A 28 18.77 9.93 -17.46
CA GLY A 28 19.00 11.00 -16.47
C GLY A 28 20.47 11.22 -16.19
N SER A 29 21.22 10.15 -15.88
CA SER A 29 22.65 10.21 -15.65
C SER A 29 23.45 10.68 -16.87
N TYR A 30 22.97 10.36 -18.08
CA TYR A 30 23.58 10.88 -19.30
C TYR A 30 23.37 12.38 -19.44
N LEU A 31 22.16 12.87 -19.20
CA LEU A 31 21.85 14.30 -19.25
C LEU A 31 22.64 15.09 -18.18
N GLU A 32 22.80 14.53 -16.98
CA GLU A 32 23.64 15.14 -15.94
C GLU A 32 25.08 15.33 -16.40
N ARG A 33 25.68 14.32 -17.07
CA ARG A 33 27.03 14.46 -17.62
C ARG A 33 27.11 15.52 -18.70
N LEU A 34 26.14 15.59 -19.61
CA LEU A 34 26.11 16.61 -20.65
C LEU A 34 26.01 18.02 -20.07
N LEU A 35 25.25 18.19 -18.97
CA LEU A 35 25.13 19.48 -18.29
C LEU A 35 26.44 19.95 -17.65
N LEU A 36 27.34 19.04 -17.31
CA LEU A 36 28.70 19.40 -16.84
C LEU A 36 29.59 19.94 -17.98
N GLU A 37 29.30 19.57 -19.24
CA GLU A 37 30.02 19.99 -20.41
C GLU A 37 29.47 21.31 -21.02
N GLY A 38 28.23 21.67 -20.68
CA GLY A 38 27.63 22.92 -21.16
C GLY A 38 26.10 22.90 -21.21
N LEU A 39 25.56 23.83 -21.98
CA LEU A 39 24.13 24.01 -22.16
C LEU A 39 23.51 22.84 -22.92
N VAL A 40 22.54 22.18 -22.32
CA VAL A 40 21.75 21.11 -22.95
C VAL A 40 20.37 21.62 -23.33
N ARG A 41 19.97 21.37 -24.57
CA ARG A 41 18.61 21.63 -25.06
C ARG A 41 17.89 20.30 -25.27
N ILE A 42 16.71 20.14 -24.66
CA ILE A 42 15.88 18.94 -24.77
C ILE A 42 14.57 19.35 -25.45
N ARG A 43 14.11 18.53 -26.38
CA ARG A 43 12.75 18.62 -26.91
C ARG A 43 11.96 17.44 -26.41
N ILE A 44 10.84 17.73 -25.71
CA ILE A 44 9.90 16.74 -25.24
C ILE A 44 8.63 16.88 -26.08
N THR A 45 8.20 15.80 -26.70
CA THR A 45 6.93 15.76 -27.43
C THR A 45 6.05 14.74 -26.73
N MET A 46 4.90 15.19 -26.21
CA MET A 46 3.93 14.36 -25.52
C MET A 46 2.59 14.47 -26.23
N LYS A 47 1.90 13.35 -26.36
CA LYS A 47 0.51 13.31 -26.78
C LYS A 47 -0.24 12.46 -25.76
N HIS A 48 -1.18 13.06 -25.05
CA HIS A 48 -2.07 12.36 -24.15
C HIS A 48 -3.46 12.98 -24.23
N GLU A 49 -4.44 12.17 -23.87
CA GLU A 49 -5.83 12.60 -23.72
C GLU A 49 -6.23 12.38 -22.28
N SER A 50 -6.87 13.38 -21.70
CA SER A 50 -7.41 13.30 -20.33
C SER A 50 -8.90 13.42 -20.38
N GLY A 51 -9.60 12.61 -19.61
CA GLY A 51 -11.04 12.63 -19.52
C GLY A 51 -11.54 12.01 -18.20
N PRO A 52 -12.84 12.15 -17.91
CA PRO A 52 -13.43 11.51 -16.76
C PRO A 52 -13.36 9.99 -16.91
N ALA A 53 -12.96 9.31 -15.84
CA ALA A 53 -12.98 7.86 -15.73
C ALA A 53 -13.74 7.45 -14.47
N THR A 54 -14.31 6.25 -14.46
CA THR A 54 -14.99 5.67 -13.32
C THR A 54 -14.25 4.42 -12.87
N GLY A 55 -13.96 4.36 -11.58
CA GLY A 55 -13.39 3.18 -10.93
C GLY A 55 -14.22 2.78 -9.72
N TRP A 56 -14.07 1.56 -9.26
CA TRP A 56 -14.77 1.05 -8.08
C TRP A 56 -13.78 0.46 -7.08
N ASN A 57 -13.90 0.87 -5.83
CA ASN A 57 -13.34 0.10 -4.72
C ASN A 57 -14.16 -1.18 -4.56
N ILE A 58 -13.50 -2.32 -4.48
CA ILE A 58 -14.14 -3.61 -4.25
C ILE A 58 -13.90 -3.99 -2.80
N MET A 59 -14.96 -4.17 -2.03
CA MET A 59 -14.82 -4.44 -0.61
C MET A 59 -15.72 -5.57 -0.12
N GLY A 60 -15.24 -6.28 0.92
CA GLY A 60 -15.97 -7.29 1.65
C GLY A 60 -15.65 -7.21 3.13
N ASP A 61 -16.62 -7.51 3.96
CA ASP A 61 -16.49 -7.47 5.41
C ASP A 61 -16.55 -8.89 6.01
N VAL A 62 -15.62 -9.17 6.92
CA VAL A 62 -15.75 -10.26 7.88
C VAL A 62 -16.26 -9.64 9.17
N GLU A 63 -17.54 -9.89 9.47
CA GLU A 63 -18.20 -9.34 10.65
C GLU A 63 -17.64 -9.98 11.92
N GLY A 64 -17.30 -9.12 12.88
CA GLY A 64 -16.98 -9.55 14.25
C GLY A 64 -18.22 -9.74 15.12
N GLN A 65 -18.03 -9.89 16.42
CA GLN A 65 -19.12 -9.90 17.39
C GLN A 65 -19.86 -8.55 17.38
N LYS A 66 -21.16 -8.58 17.68
CA LYS A 66 -22.06 -7.41 17.56
C LYS A 66 -21.65 -6.16 18.36
N ASP A 67 -20.80 -6.32 19.38
CA ASP A 67 -20.35 -5.22 20.23
C ASP A 67 -19.12 -4.49 19.69
N GLY A 68 -18.51 -5.02 18.61
CA GLY A 68 -17.32 -4.45 17.98
C GLY A 68 -17.67 -3.24 17.11
N ARG A 69 -17.58 -2.04 17.69
CA ARG A 69 -17.73 -0.79 16.93
C ARG A 69 -16.50 -0.43 16.11
N GLU A 70 -15.37 -1.10 16.38
CA GLU A 70 -14.11 -0.81 15.72
C GLU A 70 -13.94 -1.65 14.45
N VAL A 71 -13.36 -1.05 13.45
CA VAL A 71 -13.09 -1.64 12.14
C VAL A 71 -11.58 -1.72 11.91
N LEU A 72 -11.11 -2.87 11.46
CA LEU A 72 -9.78 -3.04 10.89
C LEU A 72 -9.92 -3.03 9.37
N VAL A 73 -8.98 -2.42 8.68
CA VAL A 73 -8.96 -2.39 7.22
C VAL A 73 -7.72 -3.11 6.71
N VAL A 74 -7.88 -3.94 5.70
CA VAL A 74 -6.78 -4.53 4.93
C VAL A 74 -6.98 -4.12 3.49
N GLY A 75 -5.98 -3.51 2.88
CA GLY A 75 -6.08 -2.99 1.54
C GLY A 75 -4.87 -3.24 0.67
N ALA A 76 -5.09 -3.25 -0.64
CA ALA A 76 -4.09 -3.31 -1.71
C ALA A 76 -4.67 -2.61 -2.95
N HIS A 77 -3.82 -2.14 -3.86
CA HIS A 77 -4.33 -1.70 -5.15
C HIS A 77 -4.36 -2.84 -6.18
N PHE A 78 -5.06 -2.63 -7.27
CA PHE A 78 -5.17 -3.63 -8.33
C PHE A 78 -4.92 -3.05 -9.72
N ASP A 79 -4.66 -1.76 -9.81
CA ASP A 79 -4.19 -1.11 -11.03
C ASP A 79 -2.66 -1.18 -11.13
N ASP A 80 -2.16 -0.86 -12.31
CA ASP A 80 -0.73 -0.76 -12.60
C ASP A 80 -0.49 0.29 -13.71
N HIS A 81 0.78 0.59 -13.94
CA HIS A 81 1.19 1.40 -15.07
C HIS A 81 0.91 0.71 -16.42
N ASP A 82 0.51 1.47 -17.42
CA ASP A 82 0.17 1.00 -18.77
C ASP A 82 1.29 0.22 -19.49
N ILE A 83 2.52 0.33 -19.02
CA ILE A 83 3.69 -0.38 -19.58
C ILE A 83 3.97 -1.73 -18.93
N ALA A 84 3.32 -2.04 -17.81
CA ALA A 84 3.58 -3.24 -17.00
C ALA A 84 2.36 -4.17 -16.95
N VAL A 85 2.52 -5.35 -16.40
CA VAL A 85 1.44 -6.30 -16.10
C VAL A 85 1.01 -6.21 -14.64
N GLY A 86 1.86 -5.63 -13.78
CA GLY A 86 1.58 -5.39 -12.38
C GLY A 86 1.45 -6.63 -11.53
N ALA A 87 2.24 -7.66 -11.80
CA ALA A 87 2.11 -8.91 -11.06
C ALA A 87 2.57 -8.77 -9.60
N MET A 88 3.68 -8.07 -9.38
CA MET A 88 4.23 -7.81 -8.04
C MET A 88 3.75 -6.48 -7.49
N ASP A 89 3.37 -5.55 -8.34
CA ASP A 89 2.97 -4.19 -8.02
C ASP A 89 1.66 -3.85 -8.73
N ASP A 90 0.43 -4.19 -8.19
CA ASP A 90 0.26 -4.89 -6.91
C ASP A 90 -0.82 -5.99 -6.99
N ALA A 91 -0.93 -6.70 -8.12
CA ALA A 91 -1.87 -7.84 -8.22
C ALA A 91 -1.61 -8.91 -7.14
N ALA A 92 -0.34 -9.07 -6.73
CA ALA A 92 0.04 -9.96 -5.64
C ALA A 92 -0.60 -9.53 -4.30
N GLY A 93 -0.56 -8.24 -3.97
CA GLY A 93 -1.22 -7.69 -2.78
C GLY A 93 -2.73 -7.89 -2.83
N ALA A 94 -3.36 -7.61 -3.97
CA ALA A 94 -4.79 -7.85 -4.15
C ALA A 94 -5.16 -9.33 -3.95
N CYS A 95 -4.37 -10.27 -4.47
CA CYS A 95 -4.56 -11.71 -4.25
C CYS A 95 -4.43 -12.08 -2.76
N VAL A 96 -3.44 -11.51 -2.06
CA VAL A 96 -3.26 -11.72 -0.62
C VAL A 96 -4.44 -11.19 0.17
N VAL A 97 -4.98 -10.02 -0.17
CA VAL A 97 -6.19 -9.44 0.45
C VAL A 97 -7.38 -10.40 0.28
N MET A 98 -7.62 -10.91 -0.93
CA MET A 98 -8.72 -11.83 -1.21
C MET A 98 -8.56 -13.15 -0.44
N GLU A 99 -7.38 -13.73 -0.42
CA GLU A 99 -7.13 -15.00 0.27
C GLU A 99 -7.22 -14.83 1.79
N ALA A 100 -6.72 -13.74 2.34
CA ALA A 100 -6.87 -13.44 3.77
C ALA A 100 -8.36 -13.26 4.14
N ALA A 101 -9.15 -12.60 3.29
CA ALA A 101 -10.60 -12.48 3.48
C ALA A 101 -11.27 -13.86 3.52
N ARG A 102 -10.95 -14.73 2.57
CA ARG A 102 -11.47 -16.09 2.48
C ARG A 102 -11.10 -16.91 3.71
N ALA A 103 -9.85 -16.86 4.14
CA ALA A 103 -9.35 -17.58 5.31
C ALA A 103 -10.01 -17.09 6.60
N MET A 104 -10.17 -15.78 6.77
CA MET A 104 -10.75 -15.18 7.97
C MET A 104 -12.26 -15.33 8.08
N ALA A 105 -12.97 -15.56 6.97
CA ALA A 105 -14.42 -15.76 6.99
C ALA A 105 -14.85 -16.91 7.96
N GLY A 106 -14.04 -17.97 8.05
CA GLY A 106 -14.26 -19.05 8.99
C GLY A 106 -14.03 -18.69 10.47
N TYR A 107 -13.33 -17.58 10.75
CA TYR A 107 -12.97 -17.11 12.09
C TYR A 107 -13.85 -15.97 12.61
N ALA A 108 -14.84 -15.53 11.86
CA ALA A 108 -15.69 -14.37 12.18
C ALA A 108 -16.22 -14.40 13.63
N ARG A 109 -16.62 -15.56 14.14
CA ARG A 109 -17.16 -15.74 15.50
C ARG A 109 -16.17 -15.42 16.63
N ASN A 110 -14.88 -15.45 16.33
CA ASN A 110 -13.79 -15.21 17.30
C ASN A 110 -13.29 -13.75 17.26
N LEU A 111 -13.74 -12.98 16.29
CA LEU A 111 -13.35 -11.58 16.15
C LEU A 111 -14.30 -10.69 16.95
N ARG A 112 -13.74 -9.78 17.74
CA ARG A 112 -14.51 -8.70 18.37
C ARG A 112 -14.74 -7.55 17.40
N ARG A 113 -13.76 -7.30 16.50
CA ARG A 113 -13.75 -6.23 15.53
C ARG A 113 -14.13 -6.75 14.15
N LYS A 114 -14.82 -5.92 13.40
CA LYS A 114 -15.02 -6.12 11.98
C LYS A 114 -13.68 -6.00 11.26
N VAL A 115 -13.43 -6.85 10.25
CA VAL A 115 -12.31 -6.70 9.32
C VAL A 115 -12.86 -6.44 7.94
N ARG A 116 -12.53 -5.28 7.40
CA ARG A 116 -12.86 -4.88 6.02
C ARG A 116 -11.68 -5.13 5.12
N PHE A 117 -11.90 -5.89 4.08
CA PHE A 117 -10.97 -6.13 3.00
C PHE A 117 -11.38 -5.27 1.82
N ILE A 118 -10.41 -4.56 1.23
CA ILE A 118 -10.72 -3.62 0.16
C ILE A 118 -9.58 -3.61 -0.87
N THR A 119 -9.94 -3.59 -2.17
CA THR A 119 -8.97 -3.33 -3.23
C THR A 119 -9.29 -2.00 -3.91
N PHE A 120 -8.26 -1.23 -4.19
CA PHE A 120 -8.36 0.15 -4.67
C PHE A 120 -7.93 0.26 -6.12
N PRO A 121 -8.65 1.04 -6.96
CA PRO A 121 -8.19 1.45 -8.27
C PRO A 121 -7.43 2.77 -8.21
N GLY A 122 -6.53 3.00 -9.14
CA GLY A 122 -5.91 4.28 -9.40
C GLY A 122 -4.92 4.70 -8.31
N GLU A 123 -4.21 3.75 -7.72
CA GLU A 123 -3.08 4.03 -6.83
C GLU A 123 -1.94 4.68 -7.60
N GLU A 124 -1.56 4.08 -8.72
CA GLU A 124 -0.42 4.45 -9.57
C GLU A 124 -0.56 5.84 -10.23
N VAL A 125 -1.77 6.35 -10.26
CA VAL A 125 -2.07 7.69 -10.78
C VAL A 125 -2.47 8.67 -9.70
N GLY A 126 -2.33 8.31 -8.41
CA GLY A 126 -2.51 9.22 -7.27
C GLY A 126 -3.48 8.77 -6.20
N CYS A 127 -3.54 7.48 -5.88
CA CYS A 127 -4.35 6.90 -4.79
C CYS A 127 -5.84 7.32 -4.87
N PHE A 128 -6.41 7.32 -6.08
CA PHE A 128 -7.79 7.82 -6.29
C PHE A 128 -8.81 7.01 -5.51
N GLY A 129 -8.68 5.66 -5.53
CA GLY A 129 -9.63 4.77 -4.88
C GLY A 129 -9.66 4.94 -3.37
N SER A 130 -8.51 4.88 -2.72
CA SER A 130 -8.40 5.04 -1.27
C SER A 130 -8.75 6.45 -0.82
N THR A 131 -8.38 7.47 -1.59
CA THR A 131 -8.77 8.87 -1.34
C THR A 131 -10.28 9.06 -1.41
N ALA A 132 -10.93 8.51 -2.44
CA ALA A 132 -12.37 8.56 -2.59
C ALA A 132 -13.07 7.85 -1.42
N TYR A 133 -12.59 6.65 -1.07
CA TYR A 133 -13.12 5.89 0.07
C TYR A 133 -13.04 6.70 1.37
N VAL A 134 -11.88 7.21 1.71
CA VAL A 134 -11.64 7.97 2.94
C VAL A 134 -12.53 9.24 2.99
N ASN A 135 -12.67 9.94 1.88
CA ASN A 135 -13.50 11.13 1.80
C ASN A 135 -15.00 10.84 1.93
N GLN A 136 -15.46 9.72 1.39
CA GLN A 136 -16.86 9.30 1.49
C GLN A 136 -17.22 8.74 2.88
N HIS A 137 -16.25 8.17 3.59
CA HIS A 137 -16.43 7.48 4.86
C HIS A 137 -15.80 8.20 6.06
N VAL A 138 -15.65 9.53 6.00
CA VAL A 138 -15.01 10.33 7.07
C VAL A 138 -15.59 10.05 8.46
N LYS A 139 -16.90 9.80 8.56
CA LYS A 139 -17.56 9.50 9.84
C LYS A 139 -17.12 8.14 10.39
N ASP A 140 -16.91 7.17 9.52
CA ASP A 140 -16.57 5.80 9.87
C ASP A 140 -15.08 5.65 10.23
N LEU A 141 -14.23 6.59 9.77
CA LEU A 141 -12.80 6.57 10.09
C LEU A 141 -12.54 6.69 11.60
N LYS A 142 -13.43 7.30 12.36
CA LYS A 142 -13.32 7.37 13.82
C LYS A 142 -13.40 5.99 14.49
N SER A 143 -14.05 5.04 13.84
CA SER A 143 -14.11 3.64 14.27
C SER A 143 -13.03 2.76 13.63
N THR A 144 -12.29 3.26 12.67
CA THR A 144 -11.19 2.53 12.06
C THR A 144 -9.99 2.54 12.99
N ARG A 145 -9.68 1.37 13.55
CA ARG A 145 -8.61 1.21 14.55
C ARG A 145 -7.23 1.08 13.92
N PHE A 146 -7.16 0.42 12.77
CA PHE A 146 -5.91 0.20 12.05
C PHE A 146 -6.18 -0.09 10.57
N MET A 147 -5.33 0.41 9.69
CA MET A 147 -5.33 0.06 8.27
C MET A 147 -4.01 -0.59 7.90
N LEU A 148 -4.06 -1.82 7.42
CA LEU A 148 -2.93 -2.57 6.89
C LEU A 148 -2.93 -2.47 5.36
N ASN A 149 -1.90 -1.89 4.83
CA ASN A 149 -1.66 -1.80 3.39
C ASN A 149 -0.71 -2.91 2.93
N LEU A 150 -0.96 -3.44 1.74
CA LEU A 150 -0.20 -4.52 1.13
C LEU A 150 0.28 -4.07 -0.26
N ASP A 151 1.21 -3.18 -0.28
CA ASP A 151 1.81 -2.71 -1.52
C ASP A 151 3.20 -3.33 -1.69
N GLY A 152 3.32 -4.18 -2.71
CA GLY A 152 4.52 -4.97 -2.96
C GLY A 152 4.58 -6.27 -2.15
N ALA A 153 3.45 -6.92 -1.90
CA ALA A 153 3.36 -8.26 -1.35
C ALA A 153 3.97 -9.33 -2.28
N GLY A 154 4.31 -10.50 -1.72
CA GLY A 154 4.84 -11.62 -2.53
C GLY A 154 6.29 -11.48 -2.98
N ARG A 155 7.02 -10.51 -2.46
CA ARG A 155 8.46 -10.33 -2.72
C ARG A 155 9.29 -11.06 -1.65
N GLY A 156 9.23 -12.38 -1.64
CA GLY A 156 9.95 -13.24 -0.69
C GLY A 156 9.19 -13.45 0.63
N VAL A 157 9.64 -14.48 1.35
CA VAL A 157 8.98 -15.02 2.55
C VAL A 157 9.25 -14.25 3.85
N ARG A 158 9.94 -13.13 3.80
CA ARG A 158 10.28 -12.35 5.00
C ARG A 158 9.50 -11.04 5.02
N PRO A 159 8.29 -11.03 5.58
CA PRO A 159 7.53 -9.81 5.71
C PRO A 159 8.13 -8.89 6.77
N GLY A 160 7.92 -7.62 6.57
CA GLY A 160 8.22 -6.57 7.54
C GLY A 160 7.07 -5.59 7.65
N MET A 161 6.88 -5.04 8.85
CA MET A 161 5.85 -4.05 9.14
C MET A 161 6.48 -2.66 9.21
N LEU A 162 6.08 -1.78 8.31
CA LEU A 162 6.39 -0.35 8.34
C LEU A 162 5.20 0.42 8.90
N LEU A 163 5.33 0.89 10.12
CA LEU A 163 4.33 1.75 10.75
C LEU A 163 4.47 3.18 10.22
N GLN A 164 3.36 3.76 9.81
CA GLN A 164 3.34 5.07 9.20
C GLN A 164 3.11 6.16 10.25
N GLY A 165 4.22 6.55 10.91
CA GLY A 165 4.19 7.63 11.92
C GLY A 165 3.64 7.24 13.29
N PHE A 166 3.43 5.96 13.57
CA PHE A 166 2.89 5.46 14.85
C PHE A 166 3.89 4.55 15.57
N PRO A 167 4.98 5.10 16.12
CA PRO A 167 6.03 4.31 16.77
C PRO A 167 5.54 3.55 18.01
N GLU A 168 4.45 3.99 18.63
CA GLU A 168 3.86 3.37 19.82
C GLU A 168 3.36 1.95 19.56
N ALA A 169 2.98 1.64 18.32
CA ALA A 169 2.55 0.31 17.94
C ALA A 169 3.73 -0.68 17.73
N MET A 170 4.96 -0.18 17.61
CA MET A 170 6.13 -1.03 17.32
C MET A 170 6.35 -2.16 18.35
N PRO A 171 6.24 -1.94 19.68
CA PRO A 171 6.39 -3.02 20.65
C PRO A 171 5.35 -4.12 20.46
N PHE A 172 4.11 -3.77 20.08
CA PHE A 172 3.07 -4.74 19.80
C PHE A 172 3.45 -5.64 18.62
N PHE A 173 3.84 -5.06 17.49
CA PHE A 173 4.20 -5.85 16.30
C PHE A 173 5.46 -6.69 16.47
N LYS A 174 6.43 -6.21 17.26
CA LYS A 174 7.61 -7.01 17.64
C LYS A 174 7.22 -8.24 18.45
N ARG A 175 6.36 -8.08 19.47
CA ARG A 175 5.85 -9.21 20.26
C ARG A 175 5.05 -10.17 19.39
N LEU A 176 4.19 -9.64 18.53
CA LEU A 176 3.39 -10.42 17.62
C LEU A 176 4.26 -11.30 16.71
N GLY A 177 5.33 -10.76 16.14
CA GLY A 177 6.30 -11.51 15.36
C GLY A 177 6.92 -12.66 16.15
N THR A 178 7.30 -12.43 17.42
CA THR A 178 7.83 -13.46 18.31
C THR A 178 6.80 -14.55 18.61
N GLU A 179 5.57 -14.16 18.92
CA GLU A 179 4.46 -15.10 19.22
C GLU A 179 4.09 -15.97 18.02
N MET A 180 4.22 -15.41 16.80
CA MET A 180 3.97 -16.16 15.57
C MET A 180 5.14 -17.06 15.14
N GLY A 181 6.25 -17.05 15.88
CA GLY A 181 7.46 -17.78 15.52
C GLY A 181 8.14 -17.25 14.24
N THR A 182 7.90 -15.99 13.91
CA THR A 182 8.48 -15.33 12.74
C THR A 182 9.17 -14.04 13.11
N HIS A 183 10.25 -13.72 12.40
CA HIS A 183 10.91 -12.43 12.53
C HIS A 183 10.15 -11.36 11.69
N LEU A 184 9.10 -10.80 12.27
CA LEU A 184 8.46 -9.62 11.69
C LEU A 184 9.37 -8.41 11.93
N LYS A 185 10.14 -8.05 10.94
CA LYS A 185 10.96 -6.83 11.01
C LYS A 185 10.02 -5.62 11.12
N THR A 186 10.18 -4.82 12.15
CA THR A 186 9.37 -3.63 12.37
C THR A 186 10.19 -2.37 12.23
N GLY A 187 9.62 -1.36 11.59
CA GLY A 187 10.20 -0.03 11.47
C GLY A 187 9.12 1.03 11.50
N VAL A 188 9.54 2.28 11.65
CA VAL A 188 8.66 3.44 11.52
C VAL A 188 9.14 4.25 10.33
N ASN A 189 8.23 4.55 9.44
CA ASN A 189 8.47 5.45 8.32
C ASN A 189 7.20 6.27 8.09
N PHE A 190 7.32 7.45 7.55
CA PHE A 190 6.18 8.22 7.09
C PHE A 190 6.28 8.36 5.58
N GLY A 191 5.68 7.38 4.88
CA GLY A 191 5.57 7.40 3.42
C GLY A 191 4.32 8.15 2.99
N LEU A 192 4.48 9.06 2.02
CA LEU A 192 3.35 9.78 1.41
C LEU A 192 2.84 9.06 0.15
N TYR A 193 3.22 7.82 -0.03
CA TYR A 193 2.90 7.00 -1.19
C TYR A 193 2.02 5.83 -0.76
N SER A 194 1.17 5.36 -1.68
CA SER A 194 0.30 4.21 -1.51
C SER A 194 -0.96 4.48 -0.67
N ASP A 195 -1.88 3.53 -0.68
CA ASP A 195 -3.27 3.65 -0.22
C ASP A 195 -3.46 3.83 1.29
N HIS A 196 -2.43 3.58 2.11
CA HIS A 196 -2.47 3.90 3.53
C HIS A 196 -2.42 5.42 3.81
N MET A 197 -1.86 6.19 2.89
CA MET A 197 -1.64 7.62 3.08
C MET A 197 -2.93 8.41 3.34
N PRO A 198 -4.03 8.26 2.57
CA PRO A 198 -5.27 8.96 2.85
C PRO A 198 -5.84 8.69 4.25
N TYR A 199 -5.68 7.46 4.76
CA TYR A 199 -6.07 7.08 6.12
C TYR A 199 -5.17 7.73 7.17
N ALA A 200 -3.85 7.66 7.00
CA ALA A 200 -2.89 8.26 7.91
C ALA A 200 -3.08 9.78 8.04
N LEU A 201 -3.35 10.48 6.93
CA LEU A 201 -3.66 11.91 6.92
C LEU A 201 -4.95 12.28 7.68
N ARG A 202 -5.82 11.29 7.95
CA ARG A 202 -7.04 11.44 8.75
C ARG A 202 -6.87 10.94 10.19
N GLY A 203 -5.64 10.60 10.60
CA GLY A 203 -5.31 10.17 11.95
C GLY A 203 -5.61 8.70 12.26
N VAL A 204 -5.84 7.87 11.24
CA VAL A 204 -5.95 6.43 11.40
C VAL A 204 -4.54 5.84 11.51
N GLU A 205 -4.32 4.97 12.49
CA GLU A 205 -3.07 4.21 12.57
C GLU A 205 -2.93 3.30 11.35
N THR A 206 -1.80 3.36 10.66
CA THR A 206 -1.58 2.58 9.45
C THR A 206 -0.24 1.86 9.48
N GLY A 207 -0.18 0.73 8.79
CA GLY A 207 1.05 0.01 8.54
C GLY A 207 1.09 -0.51 7.11
N ASN A 208 2.27 -0.55 6.53
CA ASN A 208 2.51 -1.24 5.27
C ASN A 208 3.24 -2.54 5.54
N LEU A 209 2.66 -3.65 5.13
CA LEU A 209 3.32 -4.95 5.17
C LEU A 209 4.07 -5.11 3.85
N ALA A 210 5.39 -5.05 3.92
CA ALA A 210 6.27 -5.10 2.77
C ALA A 210 7.37 -6.16 2.98
N SER A 211 8.09 -6.50 1.94
CA SER A 211 9.27 -7.36 2.10
C SER A 211 10.28 -6.74 3.07
N ALA A 212 10.87 -7.54 3.96
CA ALA A 212 11.89 -7.06 4.89
C ALA A 212 13.13 -6.47 4.18
N ASP A 213 13.34 -6.82 2.93
CA ASP A 213 14.40 -6.26 2.09
C ASP A 213 14.03 -4.86 1.55
N ALA A 214 12.75 -4.54 1.42
CA ALA A 214 12.30 -3.18 1.12
C ALA A 214 12.75 -2.16 2.19
N PHE A 215 12.95 -2.60 3.43
CA PHE A 215 13.51 -1.77 4.51
C PHE A 215 14.98 -1.40 4.30
N ARG A 216 15.69 -2.11 3.44
CA ARG A 216 17.07 -1.81 3.08
C ARG A 216 17.18 -0.92 1.85
N ALA A 217 16.09 -0.74 1.15
CA ALA A 217 16.05 0.01 -0.10
C ALA A 217 16.02 1.53 0.11
N SER A 218 16.97 2.06 0.90
CA SER A 218 17.44 3.43 0.68
C SER A 218 18.01 3.61 -0.75
N THR A 219 18.10 2.51 -1.50
CA THR A 219 18.63 2.45 -2.88
C THR A 219 17.56 2.43 -3.96
N GLY A 220 16.27 2.55 -3.61
CA GLY A 220 15.20 2.76 -4.57
C GLY A 220 14.96 1.64 -5.60
N THR A 221 15.33 0.39 -5.29
CA THR A 221 15.02 -0.72 -6.19
C THR A 221 13.62 -1.24 -5.91
N ARG A 222 12.65 -0.87 -6.73
CA ARG A 222 11.29 -1.41 -6.72
C ARG A 222 11.20 -2.86 -7.25
N GLY A 223 12.33 -3.54 -7.42
CA GLY A 223 12.35 -4.83 -8.09
C GLY A 223 11.95 -4.68 -9.56
N PHE A 224 10.91 -5.40 -9.99
CA PHE A 224 10.37 -5.32 -11.35
C PHE A 224 9.19 -4.34 -11.47
N GLY A 225 8.64 -3.84 -10.38
CA GLY A 225 7.51 -2.91 -10.37
C GLY A 225 7.74 -1.70 -11.30
N HIS A 226 6.69 -1.24 -11.95
CA HIS A 226 6.71 -0.19 -12.96
C HIS A 226 7.58 -0.50 -14.21
N THR A 227 7.77 -1.77 -14.51
CA THR A 227 8.50 -2.20 -15.72
C THR A 227 7.77 -3.33 -16.44
N LYS A 228 8.06 -3.50 -17.74
CA LYS A 228 7.52 -4.63 -18.52
C LYS A 228 7.95 -6.01 -17.99
N ALA A 229 8.91 -6.06 -17.08
CA ALA A 229 9.37 -7.30 -16.47
C ALA A 229 8.55 -7.71 -15.24
N ASP A 230 7.61 -6.89 -14.81
CA ASP A 230 6.69 -7.23 -13.71
C ASP A 230 5.57 -8.15 -14.19
N THR A 231 5.90 -9.43 -14.27
CA THR A 231 5.07 -10.49 -14.84
C THR A 231 4.86 -11.62 -13.82
N GLY A 232 3.82 -12.44 -14.00
CA GLY A 232 3.40 -13.47 -13.04
C GLY A 232 4.46 -14.50 -12.68
N ASP A 233 5.46 -14.72 -13.54
CA ASP A 233 6.60 -15.59 -13.25
C ASP A 233 7.56 -15.06 -12.18
N LYS A 234 7.41 -13.79 -11.78
CA LYS A 234 8.17 -13.17 -10.70
C LYS A 234 7.53 -13.36 -9.33
N VAL A 235 6.29 -13.82 -9.30
CA VAL A 235 5.50 -14.01 -8.07
C VAL A 235 5.48 -15.49 -7.70
N SER A 236 5.88 -15.80 -6.48
CA SER A 236 5.86 -17.16 -5.96
C SER A 236 4.53 -17.46 -5.29
N LEU A 237 3.89 -18.56 -5.68
CA LEU A 237 2.67 -19.03 -5.03
C LEU A 237 2.89 -19.29 -3.53
N LEU A 238 4.04 -19.84 -3.16
CA LEU A 238 4.39 -20.07 -1.75
C LEU A 238 4.46 -18.75 -0.97
N ASP A 239 5.06 -17.72 -1.57
CA ASP A 239 5.16 -16.41 -0.93
C ASP A 239 3.77 -15.81 -0.72
N LEU A 240 2.87 -15.90 -1.71
CA LEU A 240 1.49 -15.42 -1.56
C LEU A 240 0.75 -16.13 -0.43
N GLN A 241 0.90 -17.44 -0.30
CA GLN A 241 0.29 -18.22 0.77
C GLN A 241 0.82 -17.79 2.16
N GLU A 242 2.12 -17.63 2.30
CA GLU A 242 2.76 -17.18 3.53
C GLU A 242 2.30 -15.75 3.90
N TRP A 243 2.19 -14.87 2.92
CA TRP A 243 1.71 -13.51 3.15
C TRP A 243 0.24 -13.49 3.57
N ALA A 244 -0.62 -14.26 2.93
CA ALA A 244 -2.03 -14.36 3.31
C ALA A 244 -2.21 -14.93 4.73
N ALA A 245 -1.42 -15.95 5.08
CA ALA A 245 -1.38 -16.50 6.44
C ALA A 245 -0.90 -15.46 7.46
N MET A 246 0.12 -14.67 7.13
CA MET A 246 0.66 -13.60 7.96
C MET A 246 -0.39 -12.52 8.21
N VAL A 247 -1.03 -12.01 7.15
CA VAL A 247 -2.10 -11.01 7.23
C VAL A 247 -3.24 -11.52 8.11
N SER A 248 -3.70 -12.75 7.88
CA SER A 248 -4.78 -13.36 8.66
C SER A 248 -4.43 -13.46 10.16
N ARG A 249 -3.19 -13.84 10.48
CA ARG A 249 -2.72 -13.90 11.88
C ARG A 249 -2.64 -12.52 12.51
N ILE A 250 -2.08 -11.54 11.81
CA ILE A 250 -1.99 -10.15 12.30
C ILE A 250 -3.39 -9.62 12.58
N MET A 251 -4.30 -9.74 11.61
CA MET A 251 -5.66 -9.22 11.74
C MET A 251 -6.46 -9.95 12.81
N THR A 252 -6.30 -11.26 12.96
CA THR A 252 -6.93 -12.00 14.06
C THR A 252 -6.45 -11.50 15.41
N ARG A 253 -5.14 -11.28 15.58
CA ARG A 253 -4.57 -10.82 16.87
C ARG A 253 -4.95 -9.39 17.23
N ILE A 254 -5.11 -8.52 16.23
CA ILE A 254 -5.62 -7.17 16.48
C ILE A 254 -7.15 -7.21 16.65
N GLY A 255 -7.82 -8.15 15.98
CA GLY A 255 -9.28 -8.25 15.93
C GLY A 255 -9.92 -8.92 17.13
N THR A 256 -9.17 -9.69 17.92
CA THR A 256 -9.61 -10.31 19.18
C THR A 256 -9.30 -9.41 20.38
#